data_6ffc7c8223cedbc6af2ffc09ae0cb819
#
_entry.id   6ffc7c8223cedbc6af2ffc09ae0cb819
#
_cell.length_a   1.000
_cell.length_b   1.000
_cell.length_c   1.000
_cell.angle_alpha   90.00
_cell.angle_beta   90.00
_cell.angle_gamma   90.00
#
_symmetry.space_group_name_H-M   'P 1'
#
loop_
_entity.id
_entity.type
_entity.pdbx_description
1 polymer ?
#
loop_
_entity_poly.entity_id
_entity_poly.type
_entity_poly.pdbx_seq_one_letter_code
_entity_poly.pdbx_strand_id
1 'polypeptide(L)'
;RLAFAQKQQQRQAELAARDFISASRLDDARQGSELAAQQVVADEQDLKRIAATLGGGPDVPAERHPAYLGALAELRQAQLHLARVEVRASLAGTVSRLPKPGQYVAAGATAAALVADAAPWIEANFPEKDLTHVRPGQPVEIRIDTYPERTWRGTVDSLSPATGAEFALIPAQNATGNWVKIAQRLPLRVRLDPAPAMPPLRAGLSATVRVDTGHRRSLFGFPR
;
A
#
# COMPACT_ATOMS: atom_id res chain seq x y z
N ARG A 1 32.88 -36.43 35.71
CA ARG A 1 32.19 -37.36 36.65
C ARG A 1 31.84 -38.64 35.92
N LEU A 2 31.24 -38.66 34.75
CA LEU A 2 30.90 -39.85 33.99
C LEU A 2 32.13 -40.71 33.69
N ALA A 3 33.20 -40.15 33.17
CA ALA A 3 34.45 -40.90 32.85
C ALA A 3 35.07 -41.55 34.08
N PHE A 4 34.95 -40.95 35.28
CA PHE A 4 35.40 -41.53 36.53
C PHE A 4 34.48 -42.70 36.95
N ALA A 5 33.18 -42.52 36.88
CA ALA A 5 32.22 -43.58 37.23
C ALA A 5 32.33 -44.80 36.32
N GLN A 6 32.53 -44.59 35.00
CA GLN A 6 32.80 -45.67 34.04
C GLN A 6 34.10 -46.42 34.33
N LYS A 7 35.17 -45.67 34.66
CA LYS A 7 36.43 -46.28 35.05
C LYS A 7 36.36 -47.08 36.33
N GLN A 8 35.53 -46.61 37.31
CA GLN A 8 35.26 -47.35 38.51
C GLN A 8 34.43 -48.62 38.22
N GLN A 9 33.39 -48.51 37.40
CA GLN A 9 32.60 -49.67 36.97
C GLN A 9 33.46 -50.73 36.30
N GLN A 10 34.36 -50.32 35.37
CA GLN A 10 35.26 -51.20 34.65
C GLN A 10 36.20 -51.93 35.65
N ARG A 11 36.79 -51.18 36.58
CA ARG A 11 37.68 -51.73 37.61
C ARG A 11 36.94 -52.75 38.49
N GLN A 12 35.74 -52.43 38.90
CA GLN A 12 34.93 -53.34 39.70
C GLN A 12 34.53 -54.58 38.89
N ALA A 13 34.21 -54.42 37.61
CA ALA A 13 33.96 -55.57 36.72
C ALA A 13 35.14 -56.50 36.56
N GLU A 14 36.37 -55.97 36.44
CA GLU A 14 37.61 -56.75 36.37
C GLU A 14 37.89 -57.55 37.73
N LEU A 15 37.60 -56.90 38.88
CA LEU A 15 37.74 -57.56 40.21
C LEU A 15 36.69 -58.58 40.41
N ALA A 16 35.43 -58.38 40.00
CA ALA A 16 34.35 -59.35 40.07
C ALA A 16 34.61 -60.57 39.22
N ALA A 17 35.20 -60.42 38.03
CA ALA A 17 35.59 -61.52 37.15
C ALA A 17 36.68 -62.46 37.79
N ARG A 18 37.33 -61.95 38.83
CA ARG A 18 38.35 -62.68 39.58
C ARG A 18 37.86 -63.10 40.95
N ASP A 19 36.56 -63.00 41.23
CA ASP A 19 35.93 -63.30 42.53
C ASP A 19 36.47 -62.49 43.73
N PHE A 20 37.09 -61.31 43.49
CA PHE A 20 37.64 -60.45 44.54
C PHE A 20 36.64 -59.53 45.20
N ILE A 21 35.46 -59.39 44.61
CA ILE A 21 34.37 -58.51 45.13
C ILE A 21 33.04 -59.21 45.02
N SER A 22 32.08 -58.73 45.84
CA SER A 22 30.68 -59.22 45.79
C SER A 22 29.95 -58.65 44.59
N ALA A 23 28.93 -59.34 44.06
CA ALA A 23 28.03 -58.89 43.01
C ALA A 23 27.40 -57.53 43.34
N SER A 24 27.04 -57.29 44.58
CA SER A 24 26.47 -56.04 45.07
C SER A 24 27.39 -54.84 44.78
N ARG A 25 28.71 -54.98 44.98
CA ARG A 25 29.66 -53.88 44.67
C ARG A 25 29.78 -53.56 43.18
N LEU A 26 29.63 -54.58 42.34
CA LEU A 26 29.56 -54.38 40.91
C LEU A 26 28.27 -53.66 40.48
N ASP A 27 27.15 -54.06 41.09
CA ASP A 27 25.85 -53.41 40.78
C ASP A 27 25.81 -51.95 41.25
N ASP A 28 26.37 -51.66 42.43
CA ASP A 28 26.52 -50.29 42.93
C ASP A 28 27.36 -49.42 41.93
N ALA A 29 28.46 -49.97 41.40
CA ALA A 29 29.30 -49.29 40.44
C ALA A 29 28.60 -49.09 39.08
N ARG A 30 27.78 -50.06 38.63
CA ARG A 30 26.92 -49.95 37.45
C ARG A 30 25.89 -48.84 37.61
N GLN A 31 25.15 -48.88 38.72
CA GLN A 31 24.16 -47.85 39.03
C GLN A 31 24.77 -46.45 39.11
N GLY A 32 25.95 -46.30 39.73
CA GLY A 32 26.67 -45.03 39.77
C GLY A 32 27.09 -44.53 38.40
N SER A 33 27.48 -45.44 37.48
CA SER A 33 27.80 -45.09 36.10
C SER A 33 26.57 -44.69 35.28
N GLU A 34 25.45 -45.39 35.46
CA GLU A 34 24.16 -45.07 34.82
C GLU A 34 23.61 -43.72 35.26
N LEU A 35 23.62 -43.45 36.58
CA LEU A 35 23.20 -42.16 37.11
C LEU A 35 24.06 -41.01 36.58
N ALA A 36 25.39 -41.22 36.53
CA ALA A 36 26.29 -40.21 35.93
C ALA A 36 26.03 -39.98 34.44
N ALA A 37 25.68 -41.01 33.68
CA ALA A 37 25.28 -40.90 32.29
C ALA A 37 23.97 -40.14 32.11
N GLN A 38 22.96 -40.47 32.92
CA GLN A 38 21.67 -39.77 32.91
C GLN A 38 21.85 -38.25 33.24
N GLN A 39 22.73 -37.93 34.19
CA GLN A 39 23.03 -36.54 34.52
C GLN A 39 23.64 -35.77 33.32
N VAL A 40 24.53 -36.39 32.57
CA VAL A 40 25.10 -35.76 31.35
C VAL A 40 24.02 -35.49 30.32
N VAL A 41 23.11 -36.43 30.09
CA VAL A 41 21.98 -36.22 29.17
C VAL A 41 21.06 -35.09 29.64
N ALA A 42 20.78 -34.99 30.93
CA ALA A 42 19.99 -33.91 31.51
C ALA A 42 20.70 -32.54 31.32
N ASP A 43 21.99 -32.47 31.62
CA ASP A 43 22.78 -31.24 31.44
C ASP A 43 22.86 -30.82 29.96
N GLU A 44 22.97 -31.77 29.03
CA GLU A 44 22.95 -31.49 27.58
C GLU A 44 21.59 -30.95 27.11
N GLN A 45 20.50 -31.48 27.66
CA GLN A 45 19.15 -30.96 27.35
C GLN A 45 18.93 -29.54 27.90
N ASP A 46 19.45 -29.31 29.11
CA ASP A 46 19.40 -27.96 29.69
C ASP A 46 20.21 -26.96 28.89
N LEU A 47 21.40 -27.35 28.42
CA LEU A 47 22.20 -26.50 27.50
C LEU A 47 21.44 -26.20 26.20
N LYS A 48 20.79 -27.22 25.61
CA LYS A 48 19.96 -27.00 24.41
C LYS A 48 18.80 -26.05 24.66
N ARG A 49 18.14 -26.19 25.81
CA ARG A 49 17.05 -25.28 26.21
C ARG A 49 17.53 -23.85 26.37
N ILE A 50 18.66 -23.64 27.05
CA ILE A 50 19.27 -22.34 27.24
C ILE A 50 19.72 -21.76 25.88
N ALA A 51 20.35 -22.55 25.02
CA ALA A 51 20.74 -22.12 23.68
C ALA A 51 19.54 -21.68 22.84
N ALA A 52 18.43 -22.40 22.93
CA ALA A 52 17.18 -22.01 22.25
C ALA A 52 16.64 -20.65 22.74
N THR A 53 16.69 -20.38 24.07
CA THR A 53 16.28 -19.08 24.62
C THR A 53 17.20 -17.92 24.17
N LEU A 54 18.45 -18.22 23.86
CA LEU A 54 19.45 -17.27 23.35
C LEU A 54 19.38 -17.10 21.81
N GLY A 55 18.42 -17.78 21.14
CA GLY A 55 18.29 -17.70 19.70
C GLY A 55 19.28 -18.54 18.90
N GLY A 56 19.86 -19.59 19.52
CA GLY A 56 20.71 -20.56 18.84
C GLY A 56 22.03 -20.91 19.54
N GLY A 57 22.44 -20.15 20.54
CA GLY A 57 23.65 -20.44 21.34
C GLY A 57 24.33 -19.18 21.87
N PRO A 58 25.38 -19.34 22.68
CA PRO A 58 26.09 -18.23 23.32
C PRO A 58 26.86 -17.35 22.33
N ASP A 59 27.21 -17.91 21.16
CA ASP A 59 27.99 -17.21 20.12
C ASP A 59 27.14 -16.46 19.11
N VAL A 60 25.80 -16.49 19.25
CA VAL A 60 24.89 -15.76 18.35
C VAL A 60 24.97 -14.27 18.68
N PRO A 61 25.20 -13.40 17.64
CA PRO A 61 25.20 -11.96 17.83
C PRO A 61 23.90 -11.47 18.49
N ALA A 62 24.00 -10.51 19.42
CA ALA A 62 22.86 -9.98 20.15
C ALA A 62 21.77 -9.42 19.22
N GLU A 63 22.13 -8.93 18.05
CA GLU A 63 21.23 -8.42 17.02
C GLU A 63 20.30 -9.49 16.43
N ARG A 64 20.63 -10.77 16.58
CA ARG A 64 19.81 -11.90 16.16
C ARG A 64 18.92 -12.45 17.30
N HIS A 65 19.14 -11.97 18.50
CA HIS A 65 18.34 -12.42 19.63
C HIS A 65 16.87 -12.02 19.48
N PRO A 66 15.90 -12.92 19.70
CA PRO A 66 14.48 -12.62 19.52
C PRO A 66 14.00 -11.40 20.29
N ALA A 67 14.46 -11.20 21.52
CA ALA A 67 14.11 -10.01 22.33
C ALA A 67 14.67 -8.72 21.71
N TYR A 68 15.89 -8.73 21.14
CA TYR A 68 16.45 -7.56 20.44
C TYR A 68 15.63 -7.23 19.22
N LEU A 69 15.28 -8.23 18.40
CA LEU A 69 14.44 -8.03 17.20
C LEU A 69 13.05 -7.50 17.57
N GLY A 70 12.47 -8.01 18.65
CA GLY A 70 11.21 -7.50 19.20
C GLY A 70 11.31 -6.01 19.59
N ALA A 71 12.31 -5.66 20.41
CA ALA A 71 12.54 -4.28 20.82
C ALA A 71 12.83 -3.35 19.62
N LEU A 72 13.57 -3.83 18.63
CA LEU A 72 13.82 -3.08 17.39
C LEU A 72 12.54 -2.84 16.59
N ALA A 73 11.64 -3.82 16.53
CA ALA A 73 10.34 -3.66 15.88
C ALA A 73 9.47 -2.63 16.62
N GLU A 74 9.43 -2.65 17.94
CA GLU A 74 8.73 -1.65 18.76
C GLU A 74 9.30 -0.24 18.55
N LEU A 75 10.63 -0.11 18.53
CA LEU A 75 11.30 1.17 18.23
C LEU A 75 10.90 1.71 16.86
N ARG A 76 10.94 0.86 15.82
CA ARG A 76 10.53 1.25 14.46
C ARG A 76 9.06 1.67 14.41
N GLN A 77 8.20 0.98 15.13
CA GLN A 77 6.79 1.31 15.22
C GLN A 77 6.59 2.68 15.89
N ALA A 78 7.28 2.94 17.00
CA ALA A 78 7.24 4.23 17.69
C ALA A 78 7.78 5.37 16.80
N GLN A 79 8.87 5.15 16.08
CA GLN A 79 9.41 6.11 15.12
C GLN A 79 8.43 6.40 13.98
N LEU A 80 7.74 5.38 13.46
CA LEU A 80 6.70 5.54 12.45
C LEU A 80 5.51 6.36 12.98
N HIS A 81 5.07 6.12 14.20
CA HIS A 81 4.02 6.91 14.83
C HIS A 81 4.45 8.38 15.01
N LEU A 82 5.67 8.61 15.44
CA LEU A 82 6.22 9.97 15.58
C LEU A 82 6.30 10.67 14.20
N ALA A 83 6.77 10.00 13.17
CA ALA A 83 6.82 10.57 11.81
C ALA A 83 5.43 10.92 11.25
N ARG A 84 4.39 10.20 11.66
CA ARG A 84 3.00 10.46 11.26
C ARG A 84 2.31 11.61 12.03
N VAL A 85 2.92 12.11 13.08
CA VAL A 85 2.39 13.28 13.82
C VAL A 85 2.44 14.54 12.94
N GLU A 86 3.41 14.63 12.04
CA GLU A 86 3.53 15.73 11.09
C GLU A 86 2.99 15.31 9.73
N VAL A 87 1.87 15.90 9.31
CA VAL A 87 1.27 15.66 7.99
C VAL A 87 1.75 16.75 7.03
N ARG A 88 2.52 16.37 6.03
CA ARG A 88 3.05 17.28 5.00
C ARG A 88 2.27 17.15 3.70
N ALA A 89 2.17 18.26 2.96
CA ALA A 89 1.62 18.26 1.63
C ALA A 89 2.49 17.39 0.70
N SER A 90 1.85 16.50 -0.06
CA SER A 90 2.53 15.61 -1.02
C SER A 90 2.91 16.31 -2.34
N LEU A 91 2.33 17.49 -2.59
CA LEU A 91 2.54 18.29 -3.82
C LEU A 91 2.27 19.78 -3.52
N ALA A 92 2.73 20.66 -4.43
CA ALA A 92 2.41 22.07 -4.36
C ALA A 92 0.93 22.31 -4.64
N GLY A 93 0.29 23.18 -3.86
CA GLY A 93 -1.13 23.45 -4.00
C GLY A 93 -1.71 24.32 -2.92
N THR A 94 -2.99 24.59 -3.04
CA THR A 94 -3.77 25.35 -2.07
C THR A 94 -4.57 24.43 -1.18
N VAL A 95 -4.39 24.54 0.14
CA VAL A 95 -5.12 23.73 1.10
C VAL A 95 -6.50 24.34 1.37
N SER A 96 -7.52 23.51 1.36
CA SER A 96 -8.90 23.89 1.68
C SER A 96 -9.39 23.08 2.87
N ARG A 97 -10.29 23.69 3.66
CA ARG A 97 -10.97 23.05 4.79
C ARG A 97 -10.02 22.47 5.86
N LEU A 98 -9.07 23.28 6.30
CA LEU A 98 -8.22 22.91 7.44
C LEU A 98 -9.04 22.71 8.72
N PRO A 99 -8.76 21.68 9.50
CA PRO A 99 -9.33 21.52 10.84
C PRO A 99 -8.86 22.65 11.75
N LYS A 100 -9.69 23.05 12.70
CA LYS A 100 -9.34 24.05 13.70
C LYS A 100 -8.40 23.41 14.75
N PRO A 101 -7.46 24.18 15.32
CA PRO A 101 -6.67 23.70 16.46
C PRO A 101 -7.60 23.18 17.57
N GLY A 102 -7.28 22.01 18.12
CA GLY A 102 -8.11 21.32 19.12
C GLY A 102 -9.28 20.50 18.54
N GLN A 103 -9.51 20.52 17.25
CA GLN A 103 -10.52 19.69 16.63
C GLN A 103 -10.05 18.23 16.54
N TYR A 104 -10.90 17.32 17.03
CA TYR A 104 -10.65 15.89 16.86
C TYR A 104 -10.97 15.45 15.42
N VAL A 105 -10.03 14.71 14.81
CA VAL A 105 -10.20 14.07 13.49
C VAL A 105 -10.15 12.57 13.70
N ALA A 106 -11.23 11.88 13.38
CA ALA A 106 -11.30 10.43 13.50
C ALA A 106 -10.38 9.74 12.47
N ALA A 107 -9.89 8.55 12.81
CA ALA A 107 -9.12 7.75 11.89
C ALA A 107 -9.91 7.44 10.61
N GLY A 108 -9.30 7.66 9.44
CA GLY A 108 -9.98 7.51 8.14
C GLY A 108 -10.85 8.69 7.70
N ALA A 109 -11.05 9.70 8.53
CA ALA A 109 -11.74 10.91 8.13
C ALA A 109 -10.83 11.86 7.33
N THR A 110 -11.44 12.57 6.36
CA THR A 110 -10.72 13.59 5.58
C THR A 110 -10.41 14.79 6.49
N ALA A 111 -9.14 15.03 6.76
CA ALA A 111 -8.69 16.16 7.56
C ALA A 111 -8.66 17.47 6.76
N ALA A 112 -8.16 17.42 5.52
CA ALA A 112 -8.04 18.59 4.65
C ALA A 112 -8.13 18.16 3.19
N ALA A 113 -8.44 19.08 2.29
CA ALA A 113 -8.36 18.89 0.86
C ALA A 113 -7.23 19.75 0.29
N LEU A 114 -6.37 19.15 -0.52
CA LEU A 114 -5.28 19.84 -1.22
C LEU A 114 -5.65 19.94 -2.69
N VAL A 115 -5.81 21.16 -3.20
CA VAL A 115 -6.01 21.44 -4.62
C VAL A 115 -4.63 21.70 -5.22
N ALA A 116 -4.21 20.82 -6.13
CA ALA A 116 -2.91 20.93 -6.79
C ALA A 116 -2.80 22.18 -7.66
N ASP A 117 -1.65 22.84 -7.65
CA ASP A 117 -1.31 23.94 -8.56
C ASP A 117 -0.92 23.42 -9.97
N ALA A 118 -1.28 22.17 -10.29
CA ALA A 118 -1.07 21.60 -11.62
C ALA A 118 -1.95 22.29 -12.65
N ALA A 119 -1.52 22.24 -13.92
CA ALA A 119 -2.28 22.79 -15.04
C ALA A 119 -3.71 22.24 -15.02
N PRO A 120 -4.74 23.10 -14.95
CA PRO A 120 -6.12 22.67 -14.93
C PRO A 120 -6.49 22.01 -16.26
N TRP A 121 -7.41 21.05 -16.20
CA TRP A 121 -8.05 20.47 -17.39
C TRP A 121 -9.56 20.74 -17.35
N ILE A 122 -10.20 20.61 -18.50
CA ILE A 122 -11.65 20.73 -18.60
C ILE A 122 -12.21 19.36 -18.96
N GLU A 123 -13.27 19.00 -18.27
CA GLU A 123 -14.10 17.83 -18.59
C GLU A 123 -15.39 18.30 -19.23
N ALA A 124 -15.52 18.05 -20.53
CA ALA A 124 -16.68 18.46 -21.30
C ALA A 124 -17.55 17.26 -21.68
N ASN A 125 -18.81 17.28 -21.28
CA ASN A 125 -19.76 16.18 -21.49
C ASN A 125 -20.51 16.36 -22.81
N PHE A 126 -20.04 15.72 -23.88
CA PHE A 126 -20.66 15.77 -25.21
C PHE A 126 -21.68 14.66 -25.42
N PRO A 127 -22.81 14.93 -26.12
CA PRO A 127 -23.69 13.88 -26.61
C PRO A 127 -22.93 12.96 -27.60
N GLU A 128 -23.22 11.66 -27.57
CA GLU A 128 -22.57 10.65 -28.44
C GLU A 128 -22.57 11.05 -29.93
N LYS A 129 -23.69 11.60 -30.40
CA LYS A 129 -23.84 12.01 -31.82
C LYS A 129 -22.85 13.11 -32.25
N ASP A 130 -22.37 13.92 -31.32
CA ASP A 130 -21.48 15.06 -31.61
C ASP A 130 -20.01 14.65 -31.59
N LEU A 131 -19.70 13.41 -31.16
CA LEU A 131 -18.35 12.87 -31.06
C LEU A 131 -17.86 12.13 -32.32
N THR A 132 -18.68 11.98 -33.35
CA THR A 132 -18.37 11.19 -34.56
C THR A 132 -17.03 11.59 -35.21
N HIS A 133 -16.71 12.87 -35.24
CA HIS A 133 -15.48 13.39 -35.83
C HIS A 133 -14.48 13.95 -34.84
N VAL A 134 -14.71 13.79 -33.55
CA VAL A 134 -13.80 14.24 -32.50
C VAL A 134 -12.67 13.23 -32.34
N ARG A 135 -11.44 13.72 -32.34
CA ARG A 135 -10.22 12.92 -32.17
C ARG A 135 -9.25 13.63 -31.21
N PRO A 136 -8.44 12.89 -30.45
CA PRO A 136 -7.35 13.47 -29.68
C PRO A 136 -6.43 14.33 -30.55
N GLY A 137 -5.95 15.44 -29.98
CA GLY A 137 -5.08 16.40 -30.65
C GLY A 137 -5.79 17.51 -31.42
N GLN A 138 -7.11 17.47 -31.55
CA GLN A 138 -7.87 18.56 -32.22
C GLN A 138 -7.88 19.84 -31.39
N PRO A 139 -7.85 21.00 -32.02
CA PRO A 139 -7.90 22.30 -31.35
C PRO A 139 -9.29 22.56 -30.76
N VAL A 140 -9.30 23.21 -29.62
CA VAL A 140 -10.50 23.50 -28.84
C VAL A 140 -10.53 24.97 -28.44
N GLU A 141 -11.65 25.61 -28.66
CA GLU A 141 -11.98 26.93 -28.13
C GLU A 141 -12.78 26.77 -26.83
N ILE A 142 -12.38 27.49 -25.79
CA ILE A 142 -12.91 27.35 -24.45
C ILE A 142 -13.32 28.74 -23.95
N ARG A 143 -14.54 28.84 -23.41
CA ARG A 143 -15.05 30.03 -22.71
C ARG A 143 -15.43 29.64 -21.31
N ILE A 144 -14.85 30.30 -20.32
CA ILE A 144 -15.12 30.09 -18.92
C ILE A 144 -16.11 31.14 -18.43
N ASP A 145 -17.21 30.73 -17.80
CA ASP A 145 -18.32 31.61 -17.47
C ASP A 145 -17.91 32.76 -16.53
N THR A 146 -16.92 32.54 -15.68
CA THR A 146 -16.38 33.59 -14.79
C THR A 146 -15.64 34.68 -15.54
N TYR A 147 -15.19 34.41 -16.78
CA TYR A 147 -14.43 35.35 -17.59
C TYR A 147 -15.00 35.43 -19.02
N PRO A 148 -16.20 35.97 -19.19
CA PRO A 148 -16.94 35.95 -20.48
C PRO A 148 -16.23 36.63 -21.63
N GLU A 149 -15.42 37.64 -21.35
CA GLU A 149 -14.67 38.42 -22.35
C GLU A 149 -13.39 37.71 -22.85
N ARG A 150 -13.06 36.52 -22.28
CA ARG A 150 -11.83 35.82 -22.63
C ARG A 150 -12.13 34.47 -23.24
N THR A 151 -11.35 34.14 -24.24
CA THR A 151 -11.36 32.84 -24.91
C THR A 151 -10.00 32.17 -24.67
N TRP A 152 -10.03 30.92 -24.18
CA TRP A 152 -8.85 30.11 -24.06
C TRP A 152 -8.76 29.12 -25.21
N ARG A 153 -7.56 28.70 -25.51
CA ARG A 153 -7.30 27.61 -26.44
C ARG A 153 -6.88 26.38 -25.67
N GLY A 154 -7.13 25.24 -26.27
CA GLY A 154 -6.73 23.97 -25.73
C GLY A 154 -6.72 22.89 -26.80
N THR A 155 -6.40 21.70 -26.41
CA THR A 155 -6.38 20.53 -27.27
C THR A 155 -7.17 19.41 -26.65
N VAL A 156 -7.85 18.60 -27.46
CA VAL A 156 -8.47 17.37 -27.02
C VAL A 156 -7.38 16.44 -26.53
N ASP A 157 -7.41 16.09 -25.25
CA ASP A 157 -6.45 15.19 -24.62
C ASP A 157 -6.88 13.73 -24.80
N SER A 158 -8.09 13.40 -24.36
CA SER A 158 -8.63 12.05 -24.45
C SER A 158 -10.17 12.04 -24.46
N LEU A 159 -10.74 10.97 -25.02
CA LEU A 159 -12.14 10.64 -24.86
C LEU A 159 -12.28 9.53 -23.83
N SER A 160 -13.30 9.63 -22.98
CA SER A 160 -13.59 8.54 -22.05
C SER A 160 -13.98 7.26 -22.81
N PRO A 161 -13.50 6.09 -22.37
CA PRO A 161 -13.84 4.82 -22.99
C PRO A 161 -15.31 4.38 -22.71
N ALA A 162 -15.98 5.03 -21.75
CA ALA A 162 -17.33 4.70 -21.34
C ALA A 162 -18.14 5.96 -21.01
N THR A 163 -19.46 5.83 -21.04
CA THR A 163 -20.40 6.90 -20.68
C THR A 163 -20.44 7.11 -19.18
N GLY A 164 -20.83 8.30 -18.72
CA GLY A 164 -20.99 8.58 -17.29
C GLY A 164 -22.03 7.67 -16.59
N ALA A 165 -22.96 7.09 -17.36
CA ALA A 165 -23.97 6.17 -16.84
C ALA A 165 -23.38 4.83 -16.38
N GLU A 166 -22.32 4.34 -17.01
CA GLU A 166 -21.62 3.09 -16.63
C GLU A 166 -20.90 3.20 -15.29
N PHE A 167 -20.48 4.41 -14.90
CA PHE A 167 -19.81 4.67 -13.63
C PHE A 167 -20.74 5.14 -12.52
N ALA A 168 -22.07 5.22 -12.81
CA ALA A 168 -23.04 5.62 -11.81
C ALA A 168 -23.30 4.48 -10.81
N LEU A 169 -23.27 4.80 -9.51
CA LEU A 169 -23.62 3.86 -8.43
C LEU A 169 -25.04 3.29 -8.56
N ILE A 170 -25.94 4.04 -9.20
CA ILE A 170 -27.32 3.62 -9.50
C ILE A 170 -27.56 3.89 -10.98
N PRO A 171 -27.45 2.88 -11.87
CA PRO A 171 -27.80 3.05 -13.27
C PRO A 171 -29.28 3.40 -13.40
N ALA A 172 -29.60 4.31 -14.31
CA ALA A 172 -31.01 4.62 -14.63
C ALA A 172 -31.69 3.38 -15.22
N GLN A 173 -32.50 2.69 -14.44
CA GLN A 173 -33.30 1.56 -14.89
C GLN A 173 -34.63 2.05 -15.44
N ASN A 174 -34.95 1.74 -16.69
CA ASN A 174 -36.27 1.92 -17.27
C ASN A 174 -37.23 0.86 -16.68
N ALA A 175 -37.84 1.16 -15.54
CA ALA A 175 -38.73 0.24 -14.82
C ALA A 175 -40.14 0.09 -15.45
N THR A 176 -40.45 0.79 -16.55
CA THR A 176 -41.84 0.95 -17.07
C THR A 176 -42.07 0.33 -18.44
N GLY A 177 -41.30 -0.67 -18.86
CA GLY A 177 -41.64 -1.47 -20.06
C GLY A 177 -41.57 -0.74 -21.42
N ASN A 178 -41.52 0.58 -21.48
CA ASN A 178 -41.34 1.37 -22.69
C ASN A 178 -39.83 1.76 -22.79
N TRP A 179 -39.14 1.19 -23.75
CA TRP A 179 -37.75 1.56 -24.01
C TRP A 179 -37.67 2.93 -24.69
N VAL A 180 -37.10 3.93 -23.98
CA VAL A 180 -36.83 5.25 -24.54
C VAL A 180 -35.33 5.40 -24.73
N LYS A 181 -34.89 5.70 -25.97
CA LYS A 181 -33.49 5.98 -26.28
C LYS A 181 -33.11 7.33 -25.68
N ILE A 182 -32.36 7.30 -24.55
CA ILE A 182 -31.77 8.48 -23.93
C ILE A 182 -30.39 8.68 -24.53
N ALA A 183 -30.13 9.88 -25.09
CA ALA A 183 -28.81 10.24 -25.61
C ALA A 183 -27.77 10.23 -24.47
N GLN A 184 -26.82 9.33 -24.57
CA GLN A 184 -25.73 9.23 -23.61
C GLN A 184 -24.71 10.34 -23.83
N ARG A 185 -24.05 10.76 -22.75
CA ARG A 185 -22.96 11.75 -22.80
C ARG A 185 -21.64 11.08 -22.45
N LEU A 186 -20.62 11.37 -23.23
CA LEU A 186 -19.26 10.94 -22.98
C LEU A 186 -18.42 12.11 -22.48
N PRO A 187 -17.65 11.94 -21.41
CA PRO A 187 -16.68 12.93 -20.97
C PRO A 187 -15.52 13.02 -21.95
N LEU A 188 -15.24 14.23 -22.39
CA LEU A 188 -14.09 14.60 -23.19
C LEU A 188 -13.14 15.40 -22.33
N ARG A 189 -11.90 14.95 -22.20
CA ARG A 189 -10.86 15.69 -21.49
C ARG A 189 -10.17 16.64 -22.44
N VAL A 190 -10.10 17.91 -22.03
CA VAL A 190 -9.45 18.97 -22.77
C VAL A 190 -8.33 19.57 -21.93
N ARG A 191 -7.13 19.59 -22.48
CA ARG A 191 -5.98 20.24 -21.87
C ARG A 191 -5.96 21.70 -22.33
N LEU A 192 -5.82 22.62 -21.37
CA LEU A 192 -5.65 24.03 -21.67
C LEU A 192 -4.21 24.29 -22.12
N ASP A 193 -4.08 25.14 -23.14
CA ASP A 193 -2.78 25.61 -23.59
C ASP A 193 -2.29 26.71 -22.64
N PRO A 194 -0.99 26.74 -22.29
CA PRO A 194 -0.44 27.81 -21.48
C PRO A 194 -0.60 29.14 -22.20
N ALA A 195 -1.19 30.12 -21.55
CA ALA A 195 -1.26 31.47 -22.12
C ALA A 195 -0.64 32.49 -21.15
N PRO A 196 0.15 33.48 -21.66
CA PRO A 196 0.70 34.52 -20.81
C PRO A 196 -0.44 35.34 -20.18
N ALA A 197 -0.29 35.70 -18.91
CA ALA A 197 -1.25 36.48 -18.13
C ALA A 197 -2.63 35.80 -17.93
N MET A 198 -2.68 34.48 -17.76
CA MET A 198 -3.91 33.80 -17.33
C MET A 198 -4.29 34.19 -15.90
N PRO A 199 -5.56 34.55 -15.66
CA PRO A 199 -6.04 34.63 -14.30
C PRO A 199 -6.04 33.24 -13.64
N PRO A 200 -5.88 33.12 -12.29
CA PRO A 200 -5.89 31.86 -11.60
C PRO A 200 -7.27 31.19 -11.77
N LEU A 201 -7.29 30.06 -12.45
CA LEU A 201 -8.50 29.25 -12.62
C LEU A 201 -8.72 28.39 -11.37
N ARG A 202 -9.94 28.40 -10.86
CA ARG A 202 -10.35 27.58 -9.73
C ARG A 202 -10.99 26.28 -10.24
N ALA A 203 -10.74 25.19 -9.55
CA ALA A 203 -11.43 23.93 -9.82
C ALA A 203 -12.95 24.08 -9.59
N GLY A 204 -13.74 23.45 -10.44
CA GLY A 204 -15.22 23.50 -10.36
C GLY A 204 -15.89 24.66 -11.07
N LEU A 205 -15.14 25.46 -11.84
CA LEU A 205 -15.73 26.48 -12.71
C LEU A 205 -16.42 25.84 -13.91
N SER A 206 -17.55 26.44 -14.36
CA SER A 206 -18.24 26.06 -15.58
C SER A 206 -17.56 26.67 -16.81
N ALA A 207 -17.55 25.89 -17.90
CA ALA A 207 -16.99 26.32 -19.16
C ALA A 207 -17.79 25.77 -20.35
N THR A 208 -17.84 26.54 -21.41
CA THR A 208 -18.35 26.13 -22.73
C THR A 208 -17.18 25.76 -23.64
N VAL A 209 -17.26 24.60 -24.27
CA VAL A 209 -16.20 24.02 -25.09
C VAL A 209 -16.70 23.85 -26.52
N ARG A 210 -15.91 24.31 -27.50
CA ARG A 210 -16.13 24.11 -28.92
C ARG A 210 -14.92 23.43 -29.54
N VAL A 211 -15.11 22.19 -30.02
CA VAL A 211 -14.05 21.42 -30.69
C VAL A 211 -14.09 21.74 -32.19
N ASP A 212 -12.96 22.12 -32.76
CA ASP A 212 -12.83 22.25 -34.23
C ASP A 212 -12.41 20.87 -34.78
N THR A 213 -13.37 20.19 -35.38
CA THR A 213 -13.14 18.87 -35.97
C THR A 213 -12.60 18.98 -37.44
N GLY A 214 -12.55 20.14 -38.02
CA GLY A 214 -12.23 20.34 -39.44
C GLY A 214 -13.29 19.73 -40.40
N HIS A 215 -14.34 19.10 -39.86
CA HIS A 215 -15.40 18.50 -40.68
C HIS A 215 -16.42 19.55 -41.14
N ARG A 216 -16.56 19.74 -42.46
CA ARG A 216 -17.59 20.61 -43.06
C ARG A 216 -18.77 19.75 -43.51
N ARG A 217 -19.96 20.05 -43.00
CA ARG A 217 -21.19 19.44 -43.55
C ARG A 217 -21.37 19.88 -44.97
N SER A 218 -21.39 18.97 -45.92
CA SER A 218 -21.85 19.23 -47.27
C SER A 218 -23.38 19.34 -47.26
N LEU A 219 -23.93 20.47 -47.69
CA LEU A 219 -25.38 20.69 -47.83
C LEU A 219 -25.96 19.93 -49.04
N PHE A 220 -25.11 19.52 -49.96
CA PHE A 220 -25.48 18.71 -51.14
C PHE A 220 -24.53 17.50 -51.17
N GLY A 221 -25.10 16.34 -51.06
CA GLY A 221 -24.40 15.03 -50.89
C GLY A 221 -23.56 14.58 -52.12
N PHE A 222 -22.72 15.42 -52.68
CA PHE A 222 -21.71 15.04 -53.66
C PHE A 222 -20.34 14.99 -52.99
N PRO A 223 -19.75 13.79 -52.90
CA PRO A 223 -18.36 13.67 -52.52
C PRO A 223 -17.47 14.28 -53.61
N ARG A 224 -16.53 15.12 -53.22
CA ARG A 224 -15.35 15.43 -54.06
C ARG A 224 -14.23 14.47 -53.69
#